data_6d701b8c972ec27c7821e12274725732
#
_entry.id   6d701b8c972ec27c7821e12274725732
#
_cell.length_a   1.000
_cell.length_b   1.000
_cell.length_c   1.000
_cell.angle_alpha   90.00
_cell.angle_beta   90.00
_cell.angle_gamma   90.00
#
_symmetry.space_group_name_H-M   'P 1'
#
loop_
_entity.id
_entity.type
_entity.pdbx_description
1 polymer ?
#
loop_
_entity_poly.entity_id
_entity_poly.type
_entity_poly.pdbx_seq_one_letter_code
_entity_poly.pdbx_strand_id
1 'polypeptide(L)'
;PLSQETALKLERITNIPANFWNAREAIYREELTRALETESLERDLELLKFLPLNEMKKRNFISGTKTSKVETLREVLSFFMVANSEAWHNVWATPNVAFRKSSAFESSIGAVATWLRIGELEASKLNLSEFNCDGLKRSLVDLRRVTLETSGEKVGPRLVEICSKVGVGISFVPEIPGTRLSGATRWVGGHPIIQLSLRHKSEDHFWFSFFHELGHVLLHPRGDVFIENSDWEFNRGAQRLENEANKFSENTLIPEENRERFSGLRSIDSILEFASDIGIAPGIVIGRLQKEGILRFSQFNGYKRRFVFTSSEQ
;
A
#
# COMPACT_ATOMS: atom_id res chain seq x y z
N PRO A 1 -44.02 6.71 14.59
CA PRO A 1 -43.12 7.87 14.65
C PRO A 1 -43.93 9.13 14.98
N LEU A 2 -43.40 9.94 15.90
CA LEU A 2 -43.99 11.22 16.25
C LEU A 2 -43.74 12.21 15.09
N SER A 3 -44.83 12.73 14.49
CA SER A 3 -44.67 13.75 13.45
C SER A 3 -44.60 15.15 14.10
N GLN A 4 -44.05 16.13 13.35
CA GLN A 4 -44.04 17.53 13.80
C GLN A 4 -45.46 18.07 14.10
N GLU A 5 -46.43 17.65 13.31
CA GLU A 5 -47.85 18.00 13.53
C GLU A 5 -48.35 17.41 14.86
N THR A 6 -47.99 16.15 15.17
CA THR A 6 -48.35 15.51 16.44
C THR A 6 -47.70 16.21 17.62
N ALA A 7 -46.42 16.64 17.46
CA ALA A 7 -45.71 17.41 18.48
C ALA A 7 -46.44 18.75 18.84
N LEU A 8 -46.93 19.46 17.82
CA LEU A 8 -47.73 20.67 18.01
C LEU A 8 -49.11 20.38 18.68
N LYS A 9 -49.74 19.24 18.40
CA LYS A 9 -50.94 18.81 19.10
C LYS A 9 -50.68 18.50 20.58
N LEU A 10 -49.55 17.81 20.85
CA LEU A 10 -49.10 17.53 22.21
C LEU A 10 -48.79 18.81 23.00
N GLU A 11 -48.15 19.80 22.38
CA GLU A 11 -47.88 21.10 23.00
C GLU A 11 -49.18 21.74 23.49
N ARG A 12 -50.24 21.76 22.67
CA ARG A 12 -51.55 22.34 23.06
C ARG A 12 -52.21 21.60 24.22
N ILE A 13 -52.03 20.28 24.33
CA ILE A 13 -52.67 19.45 25.34
C ILE A 13 -51.89 19.46 26.66
N THR A 14 -50.55 19.42 26.56
CA THR A 14 -49.69 19.21 27.72
C THR A 14 -49.00 20.48 28.22
N ASN A 15 -49.07 21.56 27.44
CA ASN A 15 -48.33 22.81 27.65
C ASN A 15 -46.78 22.60 27.68
N ILE A 16 -46.29 21.47 27.09
CA ILE A 16 -44.85 21.18 26.90
C ILE A 16 -44.52 21.53 25.46
N PRO A 17 -43.49 22.37 25.22
CA PRO A 17 -43.14 22.84 23.86
C PRO A 17 -42.93 21.72 22.87
N ALA A 18 -43.34 21.90 21.60
CA ALA A 18 -43.24 20.91 20.53
C ALA A 18 -41.77 20.48 20.24
N ASN A 19 -40.82 21.36 20.48
CA ASN A 19 -39.39 21.04 20.35
C ASN A 19 -38.96 19.95 21.35
N PHE A 20 -39.51 19.89 22.54
CA PHE A 20 -39.26 18.82 23.51
C PHE A 20 -39.64 17.46 22.92
N TRP A 21 -40.84 17.37 22.37
CA TRP A 21 -41.38 16.14 21.79
C TRP A 21 -40.56 15.70 20.57
N ASN A 22 -40.19 16.64 19.69
CA ASN A 22 -39.36 16.38 18.54
C ASN A 22 -37.93 15.89 18.94
N ALA A 23 -37.35 16.50 19.98
CA ALA A 23 -36.06 16.07 20.51
C ALA A 23 -36.11 14.63 21.10
N ARG A 24 -37.20 14.32 21.86
CA ARG A 24 -37.41 12.96 22.39
C ARG A 24 -37.57 11.92 21.29
N GLU A 25 -38.34 12.23 20.24
CA GLU A 25 -38.48 11.35 19.08
C GLU A 25 -37.12 11.12 18.35
N ALA A 26 -36.33 12.18 18.19
CA ALA A 26 -35.02 12.08 17.56
C ALA A 26 -34.10 11.14 18.37
N ILE A 27 -34.02 11.31 19.68
CA ILE A 27 -33.22 10.44 20.57
C ILE A 27 -33.73 8.99 20.49
N TYR A 28 -35.04 8.77 20.58
CA TYR A 28 -35.64 7.43 20.50
C TYR A 28 -35.30 6.74 19.17
N ARG A 29 -35.39 7.48 18.06
CA ARG A 29 -35.02 6.93 16.73
C ARG A 29 -33.54 6.60 16.61
N GLU A 30 -32.68 7.45 17.16
CA GLU A 30 -31.24 7.19 17.17
C GLU A 30 -30.93 5.91 17.95
N GLU A 31 -31.49 5.76 19.17
CA GLU A 31 -31.32 4.56 20.01
C GLU A 31 -31.84 3.29 19.31
N LEU A 32 -33.02 3.37 18.67
CA LEU A 32 -33.59 2.25 17.92
C LEU A 32 -32.69 1.88 16.73
N THR A 33 -32.20 2.88 16.00
CA THR A 33 -31.31 2.66 14.87
C THR A 33 -30.00 2.02 15.31
N ARG A 34 -29.40 2.47 16.43
CA ARG A 34 -28.19 1.87 17.00
C ARG A 34 -28.39 0.41 17.45
N ALA A 35 -29.59 0.10 18.01
CA ALA A 35 -29.94 -1.27 18.39
C ALA A 35 -30.02 -2.19 17.15
N LEU A 36 -30.72 -1.73 16.10
CA LEU A 36 -30.79 -2.47 14.81
C LEU A 36 -29.45 -2.62 14.11
N GLU A 37 -28.61 -1.58 14.16
CA GLU A 37 -27.23 -1.65 13.65
C GLU A 37 -26.43 -2.71 14.40
N THR A 38 -26.55 -2.78 15.72
CA THR A 38 -25.86 -3.78 16.54
C THR A 38 -26.24 -5.20 16.13
N GLU A 39 -27.53 -5.46 15.92
CA GLU A 39 -28.02 -6.75 15.42
C GLU A 39 -27.49 -7.07 14.00
N SER A 40 -27.37 -6.06 13.14
CA SER A 40 -26.77 -6.21 11.82
C SER A 40 -25.28 -6.55 11.91
N LEU A 41 -24.53 -5.85 12.76
CA LEU A 41 -23.10 -6.09 12.96
C LEU A 41 -22.82 -7.48 13.57
N GLU A 42 -23.71 -8.01 14.41
CA GLU A 42 -23.59 -9.39 14.92
C GLU A 42 -23.57 -10.43 13.80
N ARG A 43 -24.30 -10.20 12.71
CA ARG A 43 -24.29 -11.07 11.52
C ARG A 43 -22.99 -10.96 10.72
N ASP A 44 -22.33 -9.82 10.79
CA ASP A 44 -21.10 -9.52 10.06
C ASP A 44 -19.80 -9.91 10.82
N LEU A 45 -19.90 -10.49 12.02
CA LEU A 45 -18.74 -10.85 12.86
C LEU A 45 -17.74 -11.82 12.19
N GLU A 46 -18.19 -12.57 11.20
CA GLU A 46 -17.34 -13.50 10.43
C GLU A 46 -16.17 -12.74 9.73
N LEU A 47 -16.36 -11.47 9.35
CA LEU A 47 -15.30 -10.64 8.76
C LEU A 47 -14.05 -10.60 9.65
N LEU A 48 -14.22 -10.56 10.98
CA LEU A 48 -13.08 -10.48 11.91
C LEU A 48 -12.13 -11.66 11.81
N LYS A 49 -12.59 -12.82 11.31
CA LYS A 49 -11.75 -14.03 11.17
C LYS A 49 -10.73 -13.91 10.04
N PHE A 50 -10.99 -13.07 9.05
CA PHE A 50 -10.11 -12.86 7.90
C PHE A 50 -9.05 -11.78 8.15
N LEU A 51 -9.16 -11.02 9.24
CA LEU A 51 -8.36 -9.83 9.48
C LEU A 51 -7.22 -10.09 10.49
N PRO A 52 -6.07 -9.44 10.33
CA PRO A 52 -4.94 -9.56 11.22
C PRO A 52 -5.11 -8.69 12.49
N LEU A 53 -6.15 -8.95 13.28
CA LEU A 53 -6.55 -8.10 14.40
C LEU A 53 -5.42 -7.84 15.41
N ASN A 54 -4.53 -8.83 15.64
CA ASN A 54 -3.39 -8.65 16.55
C ASN A 54 -2.39 -7.60 16.02
N GLU A 55 -2.12 -7.60 14.71
CA GLU A 55 -1.26 -6.60 14.09
C GLU A 55 -1.94 -5.22 14.06
N MET A 56 -3.25 -5.17 13.81
CA MET A 56 -4.01 -3.91 13.86
C MET A 56 -3.98 -3.30 15.26
N LYS A 57 -4.14 -4.10 16.31
CA LYS A 57 -4.01 -3.67 17.72
C LYS A 57 -2.59 -3.19 18.04
N LYS A 58 -1.57 -3.97 17.67
CA LYS A 58 -0.17 -3.64 17.89
C LYS A 58 0.25 -2.31 17.26
N ARG A 59 -0.35 -1.97 16.13
CA ARG A 59 -0.12 -0.72 15.40
C ARG A 59 -1.12 0.40 15.76
N ASN A 60 -1.94 0.20 16.80
CA ASN A 60 -2.93 1.16 17.31
C ASN A 60 -4.00 1.60 16.29
N PHE A 61 -4.32 0.76 15.29
CA PHE A 61 -5.41 1.03 14.34
C PHE A 61 -6.78 0.66 14.90
N ILE A 62 -6.82 -0.28 15.84
CA ILE A 62 -8.02 -0.64 16.61
C ILE A 62 -7.64 -0.76 18.09
N SER A 63 -8.63 -0.63 18.95
CA SER A 63 -8.44 -0.67 20.41
C SER A 63 -7.82 -1.99 20.87
N GLY A 64 -6.79 -1.90 21.71
CA GLY A 64 -6.20 -3.05 22.40
C GLY A 64 -6.97 -3.53 23.62
N THR A 65 -7.96 -2.76 24.09
CA THR A 65 -8.77 -3.07 25.28
C THR A 65 -9.73 -4.23 25.02
N LYS A 66 -10.27 -4.84 26.08
CA LYS A 66 -11.30 -5.88 25.99
C LYS A 66 -12.66 -5.27 25.60
N THR A 67 -12.80 -4.91 24.34
CA THR A 67 -14.06 -4.49 23.73
C THR A 67 -14.88 -5.71 23.28
N SER A 68 -16.18 -5.53 23.10
CA SER A 68 -17.00 -6.57 22.50
C SER A 68 -16.58 -6.84 21.07
N LYS A 69 -16.94 -8.00 20.50
CA LYS A 69 -16.67 -8.29 19.09
C LYS A 69 -17.35 -7.28 18.16
N VAL A 70 -18.52 -6.81 18.51
CA VAL A 70 -19.26 -5.78 17.75
C VAL A 70 -18.53 -4.46 17.77
N GLU A 71 -18.01 -4.02 18.92
CA GLU A 71 -17.18 -2.82 19.02
C GLU A 71 -15.91 -2.95 18.16
N THR A 72 -15.24 -4.10 18.25
CA THR A 72 -14.05 -4.39 17.40
C THR A 72 -14.42 -4.31 15.93
N LEU A 73 -15.59 -4.84 15.53
CA LEU A 73 -16.04 -4.77 14.13
C LEU A 73 -16.32 -3.32 13.71
N ARG A 74 -16.93 -2.49 14.55
CA ARG A 74 -17.12 -1.06 14.26
C ARG A 74 -15.79 -0.35 14.01
N GLU A 75 -14.80 -0.56 14.88
CA GLU A 75 -13.45 0.00 14.70
C GLU A 75 -12.82 -0.45 13.38
N VAL A 76 -12.95 -1.74 13.05
CA VAL A 76 -12.45 -2.30 11.79
C VAL A 76 -13.15 -1.69 10.58
N LEU A 77 -14.47 -1.60 10.56
CA LEU A 77 -15.23 -0.99 9.45
C LEU A 77 -14.87 0.49 9.29
N SER A 78 -14.70 1.21 10.41
CA SER A 78 -14.23 2.59 10.40
C SER A 78 -12.81 2.72 9.84
N PHE A 79 -11.89 1.85 10.25
CA PHE A 79 -10.52 1.81 9.71
C PHE A 79 -10.52 1.63 8.20
N PHE A 80 -11.35 0.75 7.66
CA PHE A 80 -11.47 0.51 6.22
C PHE A 80 -12.36 1.52 5.49
N MET A 81 -13.04 2.42 6.21
CA MET A 81 -14.01 3.39 5.67
C MET A 81 -15.14 2.72 4.87
N VAL A 82 -15.71 1.67 5.42
CA VAL A 82 -16.81 0.92 4.80
C VAL A 82 -17.97 0.77 5.79
N ALA A 83 -19.19 0.69 5.26
CA ALA A 83 -20.40 0.63 6.07
C ALA A 83 -20.68 -0.75 6.69
N ASN A 84 -20.29 -1.84 6.03
CA ASN A 84 -20.59 -3.21 6.43
C ASN A 84 -19.61 -4.21 5.79
N SER A 85 -19.75 -5.49 6.11
CA SER A 85 -18.94 -6.58 5.59
C SER A 85 -19.05 -6.73 4.06
N GLU A 86 -20.22 -6.55 3.49
CA GLU A 86 -20.42 -6.62 2.03
C GLU A 86 -19.63 -5.53 1.31
N ALA A 87 -19.70 -4.29 1.80
CA ALA A 87 -18.90 -3.18 1.26
C ALA A 87 -17.40 -3.43 1.41
N TRP A 88 -16.98 -4.05 2.52
CA TRP A 88 -15.58 -4.44 2.69
C TRP A 88 -15.14 -5.45 1.62
N HIS A 89 -15.93 -6.48 1.39
CA HIS A 89 -15.62 -7.47 0.33
C HIS A 89 -15.55 -6.83 -1.06
N ASN A 90 -16.46 -5.93 -1.37
CA ASN A 90 -16.51 -5.25 -2.67
C ASN A 90 -15.32 -4.31 -2.90
N VAL A 91 -14.85 -3.61 -1.87
CA VAL A 91 -13.77 -2.61 -1.99
C VAL A 91 -12.40 -3.23 -1.80
N TRP A 92 -12.25 -4.15 -0.84
CA TRP A 92 -10.96 -4.62 -0.37
C TRP A 92 -10.65 -6.08 -0.74
N ALA A 93 -11.65 -6.93 -0.85
CA ALA A 93 -11.48 -8.33 -1.19
C ALA A 93 -11.62 -8.61 -2.69
N THR A 94 -12.16 -7.66 -3.46
CA THR A 94 -12.21 -7.73 -4.92
C THR A 94 -11.30 -6.63 -5.48
N PRO A 95 -9.98 -6.72 -5.39
CA PRO A 95 -9.12 -5.90 -6.22
C PRO A 95 -9.50 -6.25 -7.67
N ASN A 96 -9.70 -5.26 -8.50
CA ASN A 96 -9.84 -5.45 -9.96
C ASN A 96 -8.55 -6.04 -10.48
N VAL A 97 -8.35 -7.35 -10.37
CA VAL A 97 -7.09 -7.90 -10.70
C VAL A 97 -7.12 -9.32 -11.10
N ALA A 98 -6.43 -9.46 -12.05
CA ALA A 98 -5.45 -10.33 -12.52
C ALA A 98 -4.92 -11.47 -11.59
N PHE A 99 -5.24 -11.50 -10.30
CA PHE A 99 -4.85 -12.55 -9.38
C PHE A 99 -5.72 -13.79 -9.56
N ARG A 100 -5.10 -14.92 -9.89
CA ARG A 100 -5.76 -16.21 -9.74
C ARG A 100 -6.00 -16.46 -8.25
N LYS A 101 -7.18 -17.01 -7.94
CA LYS A 101 -7.51 -17.56 -6.63
C LYS A 101 -6.52 -18.68 -6.30
N SER A 102 -5.42 -18.36 -5.63
CA SER A 102 -4.64 -19.37 -4.95
C SER A 102 -5.16 -19.45 -3.51
N SER A 103 -5.15 -20.65 -2.93
CA SER A 103 -5.53 -20.85 -1.52
C SER A 103 -4.69 -20.00 -0.56
N ALA A 104 -3.44 -19.68 -0.94
CA ALA A 104 -2.56 -18.78 -0.22
C ALA A 104 -3.03 -17.31 -0.26
N PHE A 105 -3.66 -16.87 -1.36
CA PHE A 105 -4.26 -15.54 -1.46
C PHE A 105 -5.50 -15.41 -0.58
N GLU A 106 -6.40 -16.40 -0.64
CA GLU A 106 -7.63 -16.37 0.17
C GLU A 106 -7.33 -16.28 1.68
N SER A 107 -6.28 -16.95 2.13
CA SER A 107 -5.86 -16.90 3.55
C SER A 107 -5.20 -15.58 3.96
N SER A 108 -4.73 -14.76 3.03
CA SER A 108 -3.99 -13.53 3.29
C SER A 108 -4.74 -12.25 2.93
N ILE A 109 -5.95 -12.35 2.34
CA ILE A 109 -6.68 -11.21 1.77
C ILE A 109 -6.91 -10.09 2.79
N GLY A 110 -7.27 -10.43 4.01
CA GLY A 110 -7.46 -9.44 5.09
C GLY A 110 -6.18 -8.76 5.51
N ALA A 111 -5.05 -9.49 5.51
CA ALA A 111 -3.74 -8.93 5.82
C ALA A 111 -3.26 -8.00 4.69
N VAL A 112 -3.48 -8.38 3.43
CA VAL A 112 -3.18 -7.56 2.25
C VAL A 112 -4.01 -6.27 2.27
N ALA A 113 -5.33 -6.39 2.46
CA ALA A 113 -6.24 -5.25 2.57
C ALA A 113 -5.81 -4.29 3.70
N THR A 114 -5.46 -4.84 4.86
CA THR A 114 -4.99 -4.05 6.00
C THR A 114 -3.69 -3.32 5.65
N TRP A 115 -2.72 -4.00 5.03
CA TRP A 115 -1.47 -3.40 4.61
C TRP A 115 -1.70 -2.25 3.61
N LEU A 116 -2.52 -2.48 2.58
CA LEU A 116 -2.88 -1.46 1.58
C LEU A 116 -3.57 -0.25 2.22
N ARG A 117 -4.49 -0.49 3.17
CA ARG A 117 -5.18 0.61 3.88
C ARG A 117 -4.23 1.46 4.72
N ILE A 118 -3.26 0.83 5.39
CA ILE A 118 -2.22 1.56 6.11
C ILE A 118 -1.44 2.47 5.14
N GLY A 119 -1.07 1.97 3.97
CA GLY A 119 -0.38 2.77 2.94
C GLY A 119 -1.20 3.97 2.46
N GLU A 120 -2.52 3.83 2.30
CA GLU A 120 -3.41 4.96 2.00
C GLU A 120 -3.41 6.00 3.12
N LEU A 121 -3.48 5.57 4.38
CA LEU A 121 -3.45 6.46 5.54
C LEU A 121 -2.12 7.23 5.62
N GLU A 122 -1.00 6.58 5.36
CA GLU A 122 0.31 7.25 5.31
C GLU A 122 0.39 8.23 4.13
N ALA A 123 -0.07 7.82 2.95
CA ALA A 123 -0.07 8.68 1.77
C ALA A 123 -1.00 9.90 1.92
N SER A 124 -2.09 9.78 2.66
CA SER A 124 -3.02 10.90 2.92
C SER A 124 -2.40 12.05 3.73
N LYS A 125 -1.28 11.79 4.42
CA LYS A 125 -0.53 12.82 5.15
C LYS A 125 0.40 13.63 4.23
N LEU A 126 0.61 13.17 3.00
CA LEU A 126 1.51 13.81 2.05
C LEU A 126 0.80 14.97 1.34
N ASN A 127 1.55 16.05 1.11
CA ASN A 127 1.07 17.14 0.26
C ASN A 127 1.48 16.86 -1.19
N LEU A 128 0.55 16.28 -1.97
CA LEU A 128 0.77 15.89 -3.37
C LEU A 128 0.32 17.00 -4.31
N SER A 129 1.17 17.35 -5.29
CA SER A 129 0.77 18.15 -6.45
C SER A 129 -0.19 17.35 -7.33
N GLU A 130 -0.86 17.98 -8.29
CA GLU A 130 -1.62 17.27 -9.31
C GLU A 130 -0.73 16.26 -10.07
N PHE A 131 -1.27 15.08 -10.37
CA PHE A 131 -0.50 14.03 -11.05
C PHE A 131 -0.09 14.44 -12.46
N ASN A 132 1.22 14.44 -12.70
CA ASN A 132 1.84 14.82 -13.97
C ASN A 132 2.72 13.68 -14.51
N CYS A 133 2.18 12.91 -15.45
CA CYS A 133 2.88 11.77 -16.06
C CYS A 133 4.20 12.17 -16.75
N ASP A 134 4.19 13.28 -17.51
CA ASP A 134 5.40 13.73 -18.20
C ASP A 134 6.44 14.31 -17.22
N GLY A 135 5.96 14.94 -16.15
CA GLY A 135 6.80 15.33 -15.02
C GLY A 135 7.48 14.12 -14.38
N LEU A 136 6.73 13.04 -14.15
CA LEU A 136 7.25 11.78 -13.59
C LEU A 136 8.32 11.17 -14.51
N LYS A 137 8.07 11.11 -15.84
CA LYS A 137 9.07 10.62 -16.80
C LYS A 137 10.37 11.42 -16.74
N ARG A 138 10.29 12.74 -16.65
CA ARG A 138 11.49 13.60 -16.50
C ARG A 138 12.22 13.38 -15.18
N SER A 139 11.48 13.09 -14.11
CA SER A 139 12.05 12.83 -12.78
C SER A 139 12.80 11.50 -12.67
N LEU A 140 12.65 10.56 -13.63
CA LEU A 140 13.33 9.26 -13.58
C LEU A 140 14.85 9.39 -13.45
N VAL A 141 15.47 10.40 -14.07
CA VAL A 141 16.92 10.65 -13.97
C VAL A 141 17.29 11.01 -12.52
N ASP A 142 16.52 11.88 -11.88
CA ASP A 142 16.79 12.28 -10.50
C ASP A 142 16.48 11.16 -9.52
N LEU A 143 15.39 10.40 -9.73
CA LEU A 143 15.06 9.21 -8.94
C LEU A 143 16.17 8.16 -9.05
N ARG A 144 16.72 7.95 -10.22
CA ARG A 144 17.86 7.03 -10.43
C ARG A 144 19.11 7.52 -9.69
N ARG A 145 19.38 8.83 -9.64
CA ARG A 145 20.50 9.41 -8.87
C ARG A 145 20.35 9.19 -7.35
N VAL A 146 19.11 9.07 -6.82
CA VAL A 146 18.91 8.75 -5.39
C VAL A 146 19.52 7.40 -5.02
N THR A 147 19.73 6.49 -5.99
CA THR A 147 20.44 5.22 -5.72
C THR A 147 21.86 5.44 -5.18
N LEU A 148 22.49 6.57 -5.48
CA LEU A 148 23.83 6.94 -5.01
C LEU A 148 23.85 7.53 -3.60
N GLU A 149 22.68 7.86 -3.02
CA GLU A 149 22.61 8.43 -1.66
C GLU A 149 23.14 7.40 -0.64
N THR A 150 24.19 7.78 0.07
CA THR A 150 24.90 6.87 0.99
C THR A 150 24.19 6.72 2.33
N SER A 151 23.42 7.73 2.75
CA SER A 151 22.61 7.68 3.96
C SER A 151 21.24 7.07 3.68
N GLY A 152 20.98 5.86 4.21
CA GLY A 152 19.68 5.21 4.08
C GLY A 152 18.51 6.04 4.61
N GLU A 153 18.75 6.86 5.63
CA GLU A 153 17.74 7.76 6.22
C GLU A 153 17.29 8.87 5.27
N LYS A 154 18.13 9.25 4.31
CA LYS A 154 17.81 10.29 3.31
C LYS A 154 17.09 9.75 2.08
N VAL A 155 17.20 8.45 1.79
CA VAL A 155 16.60 7.84 0.60
C VAL A 155 15.08 7.99 0.59
N GLY A 156 14.41 7.60 1.66
CA GLY A 156 12.94 7.70 1.77
C GLY A 156 12.43 9.14 1.61
N PRO A 157 12.89 10.11 2.43
CA PRO A 157 12.46 11.50 2.29
C PRO A 157 12.74 12.09 0.90
N ARG A 158 13.85 11.73 0.26
CA ARG A 158 14.19 12.22 -1.08
C ARG A 158 13.26 11.66 -2.16
N LEU A 159 12.89 10.37 -2.07
CA LEU A 159 11.90 9.76 -2.96
C LEU A 159 10.53 10.42 -2.78
N VAL A 160 10.09 10.61 -1.53
CA VAL A 160 8.82 11.30 -1.24
C VAL A 160 8.84 12.72 -1.82
N GLU A 161 9.90 13.49 -1.62
CA GLU A 161 10.02 14.86 -2.13
C GLU A 161 9.89 14.92 -3.66
N ILE A 162 10.65 14.09 -4.40
CA ILE A 162 10.65 14.12 -5.87
C ILE A 162 9.29 13.66 -6.39
N CYS A 163 8.74 12.58 -5.86
CA CYS A 163 7.49 11.99 -6.31
C CYS A 163 6.27 12.87 -5.98
N SER A 164 6.22 13.50 -4.80
CA SER A 164 5.12 14.39 -4.41
C SER A 164 4.98 15.60 -5.33
N LYS A 165 6.10 16.14 -5.84
CA LYS A 165 6.11 17.26 -6.79
C LYS A 165 5.43 16.94 -8.14
N VAL A 166 5.32 15.67 -8.46
CA VAL A 166 4.67 15.19 -9.69
C VAL A 166 3.38 14.41 -9.41
N GLY A 167 2.88 14.50 -8.18
CA GLY A 167 1.59 13.96 -7.76
C GLY A 167 1.58 12.45 -7.49
N VAL A 168 2.74 11.84 -7.23
CA VAL A 168 2.88 10.42 -6.85
C VAL A 168 3.14 10.33 -5.35
N GLY A 169 2.28 9.62 -4.62
CA GLY A 169 2.48 9.34 -3.20
C GLY A 169 3.39 8.12 -3.00
N ILE A 170 4.34 8.24 -2.06
CA ILE A 170 5.19 7.12 -1.64
C ILE A 170 4.92 6.83 -0.18
N SER A 171 4.61 5.59 0.14
CA SER A 171 4.46 5.14 1.52
C SER A 171 5.36 3.94 1.82
N PHE A 172 5.95 3.95 3.00
CA PHE A 172 6.80 2.87 3.49
C PHE A 172 6.10 2.19 4.65
N VAL A 173 5.61 0.97 4.44
CA VAL A 173 4.82 0.25 5.43
C VAL A 173 5.41 -1.14 5.65
N PRO A 174 5.87 -1.47 6.87
CA PRO A 174 6.34 -2.83 7.16
C PRO A 174 5.29 -3.87 6.80
N GLU A 175 5.73 -4.98 6.21
CA GLU A 175 4.80 -6.05 5.85
C GLU A 175 3.98 -6.55 7.05
N ILE A 176 2.77 -6.99 6.80
CA ILE A 176 1.99 -7.75 7.78
C ILE A 176 2.42 -9.22 7.65
N PRO A 177 2.69 -9.92 8.77
CA PRO A 177 3.10 -11.31 8.74
C PRO A 177 2.21 -12.17 7.85
N GLY A 178 2.83 -12.92 6.94
CA GLY A 178 2.14 -13.82 6.01
C GLY A 178 1.75 -13.20 4.66
N THR A 179 1.89 -11.87 4.45
CA THR A 179 1.53 -11.25 3.17
C THR A 179 2.60 -11.42 2.09
N ARG A 180 3.88 -11.45 2.49
CA ARG A 180 5.05 -11.58 1.60
C ARG A 180 5.05 -10.56 0.45
N LEU A 181 4.57 -9.35 0.69
CA LEU A 181 4.51 -8.27 -0.27
C LEU A 181 5.82 -7.49 -0.32
N SER A 182 6.28 -7.12 -1.50
CA SER A 182 7.43 -6.23 -1.71
C SER A 182 6.98 -4.81 -1.99
N GLY A 183 5.99 -4.64 -2.87
CA GLY A 183 5.43 -3.37 -3.28
C GLY A 183 3.95 -3.48 -3.66
N ALA A 184 3.32 -2.35 -3.85
CA ALA A 184 2.02 -2.22 -4.48
C ALA A 184 1.80 -0.81 -5.03
N THR A 185 1.07 -0.73 -6.15
CA THR A 185 0.61 0.51 -6.76
C THR A 185 -0.92 0.56 -6.79
N ARG A 186 -1.50 1.66 -6.29
CA ARG A 186 -2.94 1.93 -6.31
C ARG A 186 -3.24 3.38 -6.68
N TRP A 187 -4.42 3.62 -7.24
CA TRP A 187 -4.92 4.97 -7.48
C TRP A 187 -5.91 5.37 -6.38
N VAL A 188 -5.63 6.46 -5.69
CA VAL A 188 -6.46 6.99 -4.60
C VAL A 188 -6.65 8.49 -4.81
N GLY A 189 -7.90 8.95 -4.91
CA GLY A 189 -8.21 10.38 -5.07
C GLY A 189 -7.57 11.03 -6.30
N GLY A 190 -7.31 10.27 -7.36
CA GLY A 190 -6.65 10.79 -8.58
C GLY A 190 -5.13 10.72 -8.57
N HIS A 191 -4.51 10.28 -7.47
CA HIS A 191 -3.07 10.13 -7.30
C HIS A 191 -2.65 8.65 -7.29
N PRO A 192 -1.58 8.27 -8.00
CA PRO A 192 -0.98 6.95 -7.82
C PRO A 192 -0.20 6.93 -6.50
N ILE A 193 -0.43 5.91 -5.71
CA ILE A 193 0.25 5.65 -4.45
C ILE A 193 1.10 4.39 -4.61
N ILE A 194 2.40 4.54 -4.44
CA ILE A 194 3.36 3.45 -4.40
C ILE A 194 3.66 3.12 -2.95
N GLN A 195 3.43 1.88 -2.58
CA GLN A 195 3.67 1.38 -1.22
C GLN A 195 4.76 0.31 -1.24
N LEU A 196 5.75 0.43 -0.35
CA LEU A 196 6.89 -0.48 -0.26
C LEU A 196 7.05 -1.05 1.15
N SER A 197 7.36 -2.35 1.24
CA SER A 197 7.44 -3.06 2.53
C SER A 197 8.86 -3.23 3.07
N LEU A 198 9.90 -3.02 2.30
CA LEU A 198 11.31 -3.36 2.63
C LEU A 198 11.51 -4.85 3.01
N ARG A 199 10.70 -5.76 2.50
CA ARG A 199 10.72 -7.19 2.85
C ARG A 199 12.12 -7.80 2.78
N HIS A 200 12.86 -7.57 1.71
CA HIS A 200 14.20 -8.14 1.50
C HIS A 200 15.32 -7.33 2.15
N LYS A 201 15.05 -6.10 2.59
CA LYS A 201 16.01 -5.17 3.23
C LYS A 201 17.29 -4.90 2.43
N SER A 202 17.44 -5.40 1.23
CA SER A 202 18.60 -5.26 0.37
C SER A 202 18.34 -4.21 -0.71
N GLU A 203 19.32 -3.37 -0.99
CA GLU A 203 19.15 -2.22 -1.89
C GLU A 203 18.78 -2.62 -3.32
N ASP A 204 19.28 -3.72 -3.83
CA ASP A 204 18.94 -4.21 -5.17
C ASP A 204 17.45 -4.56 -5.28
N HIS A 205 16.89 -5.26 -4.28
CA HIS A 205 15.46 -5.55 -4.21
C HIS A 205 14.63 -4.29 -4.02
N PHE A 206 15.06 -3.39 -3.12
CA PHE A 206 14.34 -2.13 -2.88
C PHE A 206 14.21 -1.29 -4.15
N TRP A 207 15.33 -1.05 -4.85
CA TRP A 207 15.34 -0.24 -6.05
C TRP A 207 14.60 -0.91 -7.21
N PHE A 208 14.73 -2.24 -7.32
CA PHE A 208 13.96 -2.99 -8.31
C PHE A 208 12.46 -2.82 -8.07
N SER A 209 11.96 -3.08 -6.85
CA SER A 209 10.55 -2.93 -6.51
C SER A 209 10.07 -1.49 -6.68
N PHE A 210 10.84 -0.48 -6.26
CA PHE A 210 10.46 0.91 -6.47
C PHE A 210 10.24 1.28 -7.95
N PHE A 211 11.19 0.93 -8.82
CA PHE A 211 11.04 1.21 -10.25
C PHE A 211 10.02 0.28 -10.93
N HIS A 212 9.81 -0.91 -10.42
CA HIS A 212 8.74 -1.80 -10.87
C HIS A 212 7.36 -1.16 -10.64
N GLU A 213 7.12 -0.65 -9.43
CA GLU A 213 5.87 0.05 -9.11
C GLU A 213 5.71 1.35 -9.92
N LEU A 214 6.79 2.09 -10.17
CA LEU A 214 6.77 3.22 -11.11
C LEU A 214 6.42 2.79 -12.52
N GLY A 215 6.84 1.61 -12.96
CA GLY A 215 6.47 1.00 -14.23
C GLY A 215 4.96 0.84 -14.33
N HIS A 216 4.29 0.34 -13.30
CA HIS A 216 2.83 0.26 -13.26
C HIS A 216 2.17 1.64 -13.40
N VAL A 217 2.68 2.66 -12.72
CA VAL A 217 2.13 4.04 -12.84
C VAL A 217 2.25 4.59 -14.26
N LEU A 218 3.35 4.32 -14.95
CA LEU A 218 3.67 4.92 -16.24
C LEU A 218 3.12 4.18 -17.46
N LEU A 219 2.95 2.86 -17.36
CA LEU A 219 2.67 1.98 -18.50
C LEU A 219 1.25 1.43 -18.50
N HIS A 220 0.59 1.36 -17.35
CA HIS A 220 -0.66 0.64 -17.21
C HIS A 220 -1.86 1.56 -16.95
N PRO A 221 -3.10 1.08 -17.20
CA PRO A 221 -4.31 1.90 -17.03
C PRO A 221 -4.48 2.40 -15.60
N ARG A 222 -5.02 3.61 -15.46
CA ARG A 222 -5.40 4.17 -14.16
C ARG A 222 -6.57 3.40 -13.58
N GLY A 223 -6.52 3.17 -12.28
CA GLY A 223 -7.60 2.50 -11.53
C GLY A 223 -7.34 1.03 -11.23
N ASP A 224 -6.36 0.41 -11.86
CA ASP A 224 -5.93 -0.94 -11.50
C ASP A 224 -5.13 -0.93 -10.19
N VAL A 225 -5.20 -2.05 -9.47
CA VAL A 225 -4.37 -2.30 -8.29
C VAL A 225 -3.33 -3.35 -8.67
N PHE A 226 -2.07 -2.99 -8.52
CA PHE A 226 -0.94 -3.89 -8.74
C PHE A 226 -0.30 -4.22 -7.40
N ILE A 227 0.05 -5.49 -7.19
CA ILE A 227 0.63 -5.95 -5.94
C ILE A 227 1.78 -6.91 -6.26
N GLU A 228 3.00 -6.52 -5.93
CA GLU A 228 4.19 -7.33 -6.13
C GLU A 228 4.29 -8.42 -5.07
N ASN A 229 4.08 -9.68 -5.47
CA ASN A 229 4.27 -10.85 -4.63
C ASN A 229 4.89 -12.00 -5.44
N SER A 230 6.05 -12.45 -5.03
CA SER A 230 6.82 -13.50 -5.72
C SER A 230 6.15 -14.88 -5.71
N ASP A 231 5.20 -15.10 -4.81
CA ASP A 231 4.60 -16.42 -4.58
C ASP A 231 3.23 -16.57 -5.25
N TRP A 232 2.73 -15.52 -5.93
CA TRP A 232 1.43 -15.54 -6.57
C TRP A 232 1.52 -15.89 -8.06
N GLU A 233 0.56 -16.69 -8.52
CA GLU A 233 0.38 -16.98 -9.93
C GLU A 233 -0.56 -15.95 -10.55
N PHE A 234 -0.11 -15.35 -11.63
CA PHE A 234 -0.88 -14.38 -12.40
C PHE A 234 -1.59 -15.05 -13.58
N ASN A 235 -2.76 -14.53 -13.96
CA ASN A 235 -3.34 -14.88 -15.24
C ASN A 235 -2.50 -14.29 -16.40
N ARG A 236 -2.72 -14.73 -17.65
CA ARG A 236 -1.90 -14.32 -18.81
C ARG A 236 -1.86 -12.81 -19.01
N GLY A 237 -2.95 -12.11 -18.75
CA GLY A 237 -3.03 -10.66 -18.92
C GLY A 237 -2.18 -9.92 -17.89
N ALA A 238 -2.31 -10.30 -16.62
CA ALA A 238 -1.52 -9.75 -15.55
C ALA A 238 -0.03 -10.07 -15.69
N GLN A 239 0.29 -11.31 -16.07
CA GLN A 239 1.68 -11.68 -16.30
C GLN A 239 2.35 -10.80 -17.35
N ARG A 240 1.59 -10.34 -18.36
CA ARG A 240 2.13 -9.40 -19.34
C ARG A 240 2.44 -8.04 -18.70
N LEU A 241 1.52 -7.50 -17.91
CA LEU A 241 1.72 -6.22 -17.23
C LEU A 241 2.89 -6.28 -16.23
N GLU A 242 2.99 -7.37 -15.49
CA GLU A 242 4.13 -7.63 -14.59
C GLU A 242 5.47 -7.69 -15.36
N ASN A 243 5.49 -8.36 -16.51
CA ASN A 243 6.70 -8.44 -17.35
C ASN A 243 7.07 -7.06 -17.93
N GLU A 244 6.09 -6.24 -18.30
CA GLU A 244 6.31 -4.87 -18.77
C GLU A 244 6.91 -4.00 -17.64
N ALA A 245 6.37 -4.08 -16.41
CA ALA A 245 6.90 -3.39 -15.24
C ALA A 245 8.31 -3.88 -14.85
N ASN A 246 8.54 -5.19 -14.89
CA ASN A 246 9.87 -5.76 -14.67
C ASN A 246 10.89 -5.22 -15.68
N LYS A 247 10.55 -5.25 -16.97
CA LYS A 247 11.44 -4.73 -18.03
C LYS A 247 11.70 -3.24 -17.89
N PHE A 248 10.68 -2.48 -17.49
CA PHE A 248 10.82 -1.05 -17.20
C PHE A 248 11.81 -0.82 -16.04
N SER A 249 11.65 -1.51 -14.92
CA SER A 249 12.57 -1.42 -13.78
C SER A 249 14.01 -1.78 -14.18
N GLU A 250 14.17 -2.91 -14.86
CA GLU A 250 15.46 -3.39 -15.34
C GLU A 250 16.18 -2.36 -16.22
N ASN A 251 15.48 -1.80 -17.20
CA ASN A 251 16.06 -0.85 -18.16
C ASN A 251 16.27 0.54 -17.56
N THR A 252 15.45 0.94 -16.60
CA THR A 252 15.64 2.21 -15.89
C THR A 252 16.87 2.16 -14.99
N LEU A 253 17.09 1.06 -14.29
CA LEU A 253 18.27 0.87 -13.44
C LEU A 253 19.53 0.67 -14.27
N ILE A 254 19.52 -0.27 -15.21
CA ILE A 254 20.67 -0.58 -16.09
C ILE A 254 20.16 -0.62 -17.52
N PRO A 255 20.39 0.47 -18.31
CA PRO A 255 19.98 0.55 -19.69
C PRO A 255 20.51 -0.63 -20.54
N GLU A 256 19.71 -1.06 -21.52
CA GLU A 256 19.97 -2.27 -22.30
C GLU A 256 21.30 -2.22 -23.06
N GLU A 257 21.71 -1.04 -23.51
CA GLU A 257 23.01 -0.82 -24.17
C GLU A 257 24.23 -1.17 -23.29
N ASN A 258 24.05 -1.18 -21.96
CA ASN A 258 25.14 -1.52 -21.04
C ASN A 258 25.26 -3.03 -20.78
N ARG A 259 24.33 -3.85 -21.27
CA ARG A 259 24.29 -5.30 -20.97
C ARG A 259 25.42 -6.09 -21.61
N GLU A 260 25.94 -5.65 -22.76
CA GLU A 260 27.08 -6.28 -23.42
C GLU A 260 28.32 -6.33 -22.51
N ARG A 261 28.45 -5.36 -21.59
CA ARG A 261 29.55 -5.30 -20.63
C ARG A 261 29.46 -6.33 -19.50
N PHE A 262 28.32 -6.98 -19.29
CA PHE A 262 28.07 -7.89 -18.16
C PHE A 262 29.01 -9.09 -18.16
N SER A 263 29.39 -9.61 -19.33
CA SER A 263 30.29 -10.76 -19.46
C SER A 263 31.66 -10.51 -18.82
N GLY A 264 32.12 -9.25 -18.75
CA GLY A 264 33.39 -8.83 -18.15
C GLY A 264 33.30 -8.53 -16.63
N LEU A 265 32.09 -8.45 -16.06
CA LEU A 265 31.89 -8.03 -14.67
C LEU A 265 31.97 -9.21 -13.68
N ARG A 266 33.18 -9.71 -13.43
CA ARG A 266 33.43 -10.87 -12.56
C ARG A 266 34.24 -10.55 -11.30
N SER A 267 34.87 -9.39 -11.24
CA SER A 267 35.60 -8.88 -10.07
C SER A 267 34.84 -7.72 -9.42
N ILE A 268 35.10 -7.46 -8.15
CA ILE A 268 34.46 -6.31 -7.46
C ILE A 268 34.90 -4.99 -8.08
N ASP A 269 36.17 -4.86 -8.48
CA ASP A 269 36.69 -3.63 -9.07
C ASP A 269 36.01 -3.30 -10.40
N SER A 270 35.81 -4.30 -11.28
CA SER A 270 35.07 -4.10 -12.53
C SER A 270 33.61 -3.73 -12.33
N ILE A 271 32.97 -4.24 -11.26
CA ILE A 271 31.58 -3.92 -10.90
C ILE A 271 31.48 -2.50 -10.34
N LEU A 272 32.43 -2.09 -9.49
CA LEU A 272 32.45 -0.71 -8.94
C LEU A 272 32.70 0.32 -10.05
N GLU A 273 33.64 0.07 -10.95
CA GLU A 273 33.89 0.91 -12.11
C GLU A 273 32.66 1.03 -12.99
N PHE A 274 32.05 -0.10 -13.36
CA PHE A 274 30.83 -0.12 -14.17
C PHE A 274 29.67 0.63 -13.50
N ALA A 275 29.43 0.44 -12.18
CA ALA A 275 28.38 1.12 -11.44
C ALA A 275 28.61 2.64 -11.41
N SER A 276 29.87 3.06 -11.24
CA SER A 276 30.27 4.47 -11.32
C SER A 276 30.02 5.06 -12.71
N ASP A 277 30.40 4.36 -13.77
CA ASP A 277 30.23 4.81 -15.16
C ASP A 277 28.77 5.06 -15.51
N ILE A 278 27.89 4.14 -15.10
CA ILE A 278 26.44 4.29 -15.38
C ILE A 278 25.69 5.07 -14.32
N GLY A 279 26.34 5.49 -13.23
CA GLY A 279 25.79 6.37 -12.20
C GLY A 279 24.71 5.73 -11.35
N ILE A 280 24.94 4.51 -10.81
CA ILE A 280 24.05 3.82 -9.85
C ILE A 280 24.84 3.15 -8.73
N ALA A 281 24.12 2.74 -7.67
CA ALA A 281 24.74 2.00 -6.57
C ALA A 281 25.24 0.61 -7.02
N PRO A 282 26.46 0.19 -6.61
CA PRO A 282 27.05 -1.09 -7.03
C PRO A 282 26.24 -2.31 -6.60
N GLY A 283 25.51 -2.24 -5.47
CA GLY A 283 24.65 -3.33 -5.01
C GLY A 283 23.52 -3.67 -5.99
N ILE A 284 23.05 -2.70 -6.76
CA ILE A 284 22.05 -2.92 -7.83
C ILE A 284 22.67 -3.74 -8.98
N VAL A 285 23.90 -3.42 -9.39
CA VAL A 285 24.64 -4.17 -10.40
C VAL A 285 24.89 -5.59 -9.94
N ILE A 286 25.35 -5.77 -8.69
CA ILE A 286 25.57 -7.08 -8.10
C ILE A 286 24.29 -7.92 -8.12
N GLY A 287 23.17 -7.35 -7.67
CA GLY A 287 21.86 -8.03 -7.68
C GLY A 287 21.44 -8.46 -9.09
N ARG A 288 21.66 -7.59 -10.08
CA ARG A 288 21.37 -7.90 -11.48
C ARG A 288 22.22 -9.05 -12.02
N LEU A 289 23.54 -9.02 -11.80
CA LEU A 289 24.46 -10.08 -12.23
C LEU A 289 24.15 -11.42 -11.56
N GLN A 290 23.71 -11.39 -10.29
CA GLN A 290 23.26 -12.59 -9.60
C GLN A 290 21.97 -13.15 -10.20
N LYS A 291 21.00 -12.28 -10.53
CA LYS A 291 19.74 -12.69 -11.17
C LYS A 291 19.99 -13.33 -12.55
N GLU A 292 20.96 -12.83 -13.31
CA GLU A 292 21.33 -13.36 -14.62
C GLU A 292 22.28 -14.59 -14.54
N GLY A 293 22.66 -15.03 -13.34
CA GLY A 293 23.51 -16.20 -13.14
C GLY A 293 25.00 -15.96 -13.46
N ILE A 294 25.42 -14.72 -13.71
CA ILE A 294 26.81 -14.33 -13.95
C ILE A 294 27.61 -14.42 -12.65
N LEU A 295 26.99 -14.04 -11.55
CA LEU A 295 27.51 -14.17 -10.18
C LEU A 295 26.68 -15.19 -9.40
N ARG A 296 27.30 -15.90 -8.45
CA ARG A 296 26.57 -16.70 -7.48
C ARG A 296 25.86 -15.78 -6.48
N PHE A 297 24.68 -16.16 -5.97
CA PHE A 297 23.95 -15.40 -4.97
C PHE A 297 24.70 -15.11 -3.67
N SER A 298 25.75 -15.88 -3.37
CA SER A 298 26.63 -15.66 -2.21
C SER A 298 27.74 -14.63 -2.43
N GLN A 299 27.99 -14.21 -3.68
CA GLN A 299 29.13 -13.34 -4.01
C GLN A 299 28.80 -11.86 -3.79
N PHE A 300 29.74 -11.13 -3.24
CA PHE A 300 29.75 -9.67 -3.08
C PHE A 300 28.57 -9.06 -2.30
N ASN A 301 27.81 -9.83 -1.51
CA ASN A 301 26.67 -9.33 -0.73
C ASN A 301 27.06 -8.25 0.29
N GLY A 302 28.31 -8.19 0.74
CA GLY A 302 28.83 -7.14 1.63
C GLY A 302 28.84 -5.74 0.99
N TYR A 303 28.74 -5.65 -0.33
CA TYR A 303 28.65 -4.38 -1.07
C TYR A 303 27.21 -3.94 -1.34
N LYS A 304 26.22 -4.73 -0.97
CA LYS A 304 24.79 -4.36 -1.00
C LYS A 304 24.42 -3.69 0.31
N ARG A 305 23.95 -2.46 0.27
CA ARG A 305 23.41 -1.75 1.43
C ARG A 305 22.11 -2.42 1.91
N ARG A 306 21.83 -2.28 3.19
CA ARG A 306 20.58 -2.76 3.78
C ARG A 306 19.75 -1.57 4.23
N PHE A 307 18.49 -1.55 3.82
CA PHE A 307 17.51 -0.58 4.29
C PHE A 307 16.71 -1.16 5.47
N VAL A 308 16.43 -0.32 6.43
CA VAL A 308 15.59 -0.64 7.58
C VAL A 308 14.63 0.52 7.82
N PHE A 309 13.46 0.24 8.35
CA PHE A 309 12.59 1.28 8.86
C PHE A 309 13.28 1.92 10.06
N THR A 310 13.52 3.23 10.01
CA THR A 310 13.85 3.98 11.21
C THR A 310 12.57 4.13 12.01
N SER A 311 12.61 3.79 13.31
CA SER A 311 11.54 4.10 14.24
C SER A 311 11.55 5.62 14.47
N SER A 312 10.96 6.38 13.57
CA SER A 312 10.57 7.75 13.85
C SER A 312 9.28 7.68 14.66
N GLU A 313 9.43 7.93 15.95
CA GLU A 313 8.42 8.29 16.96
C GLU A 313 7.02 7.66 16.77
N GLN A 314 6.77 6.66 17.62
CA GLN A 314 5.45 6.15 17.96
C GLN A 314 4.61 7.22 18.67
#